data_0448c49b9e465a8e6d5e3b78cc73678d
#
_entry.id   0448c49b9e465a8e6d5e3b78cc73678d
#
_cell.length_a   1.000
_cell.length_b   1.000
_cell.length_c   1.000
_cell.angle_alpha   90.00
_cell.angle_beta   90.00
_cell.angle_gamma   90.00
#
_symmetry.space_group_name_H-M   'P 1'
#
loop_
_entity.id
_entity.type
_entity.pdbx_description
1 polymer ?
#
loop_
_entity_poly.entity_id
_entity_poly.type
_entity_poly.pdbx_seq_one_letter_code
_entity_poly.pdbx_strand_id
1 'polypeptide(L)'
;AEDLLGGEYGAIVALDPNSGDILAMASRPGFNPNVLSRELTAKQWVEIVQDEGRPLNNRASQGQYPPGSTFKIPMAVAALETKTMSPSSTVFCNGGYQFGKRVYHDWKASGHGYVDLHNALVHSCDVYFYTIGQRMGIDVMAEFGKDFGLGKATGVDLPSERSGIMTSTAWKQKAKHEQWLPGETIS
;
A
#
# COMPACT_ATOMS: atom_id res chain seq x y z
N ALA A 1 11.58 14.78 10.80
CA ALA A 1 10.64 13.70 10.51
C ALA A 1 9.82 13.34 11.75
N GLU A 2 10.44 13.03 12.88
CA GLU A 2 9.70 12.66 14.11
C GLU A 2 8.74 13.75 14.58
N ASP A 3 9.16 15.00 14.57
CA ASP A 3 8.32 16.14 14.97
C ASP A 3 7.09 16.30 14.08
N LEU A 4 7.21 15.94 12.79
CA LEU A 4 6.09 15.99 11.85
C LEU A 4 5.03 14.92 12.13
N LEU A 5 5.43 13.78 12.69
CA LEU A 5 4.48 12.76 13.14
C LEU A 5 3.74 13.19 14.42
N GLY A 6 4.32 14.13 15.18
CA GLY A 6 3.70 14.60 16.43
C GLY A 6 3.34 13.45 17.36
N GLY A 7 2.06 13.33 17.75
CA GLY A 7 1.54 12.24 18.56
C GLY A 7 0.98 11.05 17.76
N GLU A 8 1.00 11.12 16.44
CA GLU A 8 0.41 10.10 15.57
C GLU A 8 1.29 8.85 15.46
N TYR A 9 0.66 7.69 15.25
CA TYR A 9 1.35 6.44 14.99
C TYR A 9 1.62 6.30 13.50
N GLY A 10 2.87 6.14 13.13
CA GLY A 10 3.23 6.05 11.73
C GLY A 10 4.73 5.99 11.48
N ALA A 11 5.09 6.12 10.22
CA ALA A 11 6.48 6.21 9.79
C ALA A 11 6.64 7.25 8.67
N ILE A 12 7.82 7.87 8.63
CA ILE A 12 8.24 8.73 7.53
C ILE A 12 9.57 8.18 7.02
N VAL A 13 9.66 7.95 5.72
CA VAL A 13 10.90 7.60 5.03
C VAL A 13 11.11 8.62 3.91
N ALA A 14 12.28 9.26 3.88
CA ALA A 14 12.69 10.13 2.80
C ALA A 14 13.89 9.52 2.09
N LEU A 15 13.82 9.44 0.77
CA LEU A 15 14.83 8.84 -0.09
C LEU A 15 15.34 9.88 -1.10
N ASP A 16 16.61 9.78 -1.46
CA ASP A 16 17.11 10.42 -2.67
C ASP A 16 16.74 9.52 -3.88
N PRO A 17 15.91 10.02 -4.83
CA PRO A 17 15.47 9.20 -5.95
C PRO A 17 16.58 8.87 -6.95
N ASN A 18 17.72 9.57 -6.90
CA ASN A 18 18.84 9.36 -7.83
C ASN A 18 19.79 8.28 -7.33
N SER A 19 20.06 8.25 -6.02
CA SER A 19 21.02 7.31 -5.40
C SER A 19 20.33 6.17 -4.67
N GLY A 20 19.08 6.35 -4.22
CA GLY A 20 18.37 5.43 -3.34
C GLY A 20 18.75 5.59 -1.86
N ASP A 21 19.58 6.59 -1.53
CA ASP A 21 20.00 6.83 -0.15
C ASP A 21 18.83 7.20 0.75
N ILE A 22 18.83 6.65 1.95
CA ILE A 22 17.84 6.99 2.97
C ILE A 22 18.26 8.26 3.69
N LEU A 23 17.62 9.38 3.37
CA LEU A 23 17.89 10.69 3.96
C LEU A 23 17.27 10.87 5.34
N ALA A 24 16.12 10.22 5.59
CA ALA A 24 15.47 10.19 6.89
C ALA A 24 14.62 8.93 7.02
N MET A 25 14.59 8.37 8.22
CA MET A 25 13.69 7.28 8.59
C MET A 25 13.22 7.49 10.02
N ALA A 26 11.92 7.63 10.21
CA ALA A 26 11.30 7.83 11.53
C ALA A 26 10.15 6.85 11.71
N SER A 27 10.00 6.34 12.93
CA SER A 27 8.91 5.45 13.34
C SER A 27 8.35 5.89 14.68
N ARG A 28 7.04 6.09 14.78
CA ARG A 28 6.36 6.49 16.02
C ARG A 28 5.19 5.56 16.39
N PRO A 29 4.93 5.33 17.70
CA PRO A 29 5.78 5.77 18.80
C PRO A 29 7.15 5.09 18.75
N GLY A 30 8.17 5.81 19.19
CA GLY A 30 9.50 5.27 19.43
C GLY A 30 9.69 4.90 20.90
N PHE A 31 10.86 4.37 21.22
CA PHE A 31 11.27 4.10 22.60
C PHE A 31 12.55 4.87 22.91
N ASN A 32 12.77 5.12 24.22
CA ASN A 32 14.04 5.71 24.66
C ASN A 32 15.12 4.61 24.74
N PRO A 33 16.15 4.63 23.87
CA PRO A 33 17.19 3.59 23.86
C PRO A 33 17.98 3.51 25.15
N ASN A 34 18.06 4.62 25.92
CA ASN A 34 18.73 4.62 27.22
C ASN A 34 18.02 3.74 28.26
N VAL A 35 16.73 3.47 28.08
CA VAL A 35 16.02 2.53 28.95
C VAL A 35 16.50 1.10 28.69
N LEU A 36 16.74 0.74 27.43
CA LEU A 36 17.19 -0.61 27.05
C LEU A 36 18.71 -0.83 27.28
N SER A 37 19.47 0.23 27.48
CA SER A 37 20.93 0.14 27.72
C SER A 37 21.32 -0.23 29.15
N ARG A 38 20.36 -0.36 30.06
CA ARG A 38 20.55 -0.74 31.46
C ARG A 38 19.73 -1.99 31.80
N GLU A 39 20.05 -2.62 32.90
CA GLU A 39 19.25 -3.74 33.40
C GLU A 39 17.79 -3.30 33.62
N LEU A 40 16.88 -4.03 33.02
CA LEU A 40 15.45 -3.85 33.17
C LEU A 40 14.91 -4.84 34.19
N THR A 41 14.03 -4.38 35.04
CA THR A 41 13.19 -5.29 35.83
C THR A 41 12.22 -6.01 34.90
N ALA A 42 11.77 -7.20 35.31
CA ALA A 42 10.76 -7.95 34.56
C ALA A 42 9.48 -7.10 34.31
N LYS A 43 9.09 -6.28 35.27
CA LYS A 43 7.95 -5.37 35.16
C LYS A 43 8.15 -4.34 34.07
N GLN A 44 9.29 -3.65 34.02
CA GLN A 44 9.62 -2.64 33.02
C GLN A 44 9.66 -3.26 31.60
N TRP A 45 10.20 -4.47 31.49
CA TRP A 45 10.21 -5.19 30.19
C TRP A 45 8.80 -5.51 29.72
N VAL A 46 7.94 -6.03 30.60
CA VAL A 46 6.54 -6.33 30.29
C VAL A 46 5.79 -5.06 29.87
N GLU A 47 5.98 -3.94 30.55
CA GLU A 47 5.36 -2.64 30.19
C GLU A 47 5.73 -2.23 28.75
N ILE A 48 7.00 -2.36 28.36
CA ILE A 48 7.46 -2.01 26.99
C ILE A 48 6.88 -2.97 25.94
N VAL A 49 6.88 -4.27 26.21
CA VAL A 49 6.43 -5.29 25.24
C VAL A 49 4.92 -5.31 25.07
N GLN A 50 4.18 -5.02 26.14
CA GLN A 50 2.71 -4.99 26.14
C GLN A 50 2.13 -3.62 25.80
N ASP A 51 2.97 -2.61 25.58
CA ASP A 51 2.52 -1.29 25.14
C ASP A 51 1.74 -1.42 23.81
N GLU A 52 0.49 -0.96 23.81
CA GLU A 52 -0.39 -0.99 22.64
C GLU A 52 0.20 -0.25 21.44
N GLY A 53 1.00 0.78 21.71
CA GLY A 53 1.74 1.53 20.70
C GLY A 53 2.86 0.74 20.04
N ARG A 54 3.27 -0.41 20.62
CA ARG A 54 4.37 -1.26 20.10
C ARG A 54 5.61 -0.43 19.73
N PRO A 55 6.23 0.28 20.68
CA PRO A 55 7.32 1.21 20.41
C PRO A 55 8.59 0.53 19.85
N LEU A 56 8.77 -0.78 20.11
CA LEU A 56 9.89 -1.55 19.57
C LEU A 56 9.72 -1.94 18.10
N ASN A 57 8.51 -1.77 17.54
CA ASN A 57 8.27 -2.10 16.14
C ASN A 57 8.67 -0.91 15.24
N ASN A 58 9.69 -1.11 14.42
CA ASN A 58 10.06 -0.12 13.41
C ASN A 58 9.03 -0.15 12.26
N ARG A 59 8.07 0.76 12.29
CA ARG A 59 7.00 0.83 11.28
C ARG A 59 7.50 1.14 9.89
N ALA A 60 8.66 1.76 9.75
CA ALA A 60 9.25 2.08 8.46
C ALA A 60 9.73 0.83 7.72
N SER A 61 10.32 -0.14 8.44
CA SER A 61 10.87 -1.38 7.85
C SER A 61 10.01 -2.61 8.08
N GLN A 62 9.12 -2.60 9.09
CA GLN A 62 8.33 -3.76 9.49
C GLN A 62 6.82 -3.55 9.32
N GLY A 63 6.37 -2.31 9.12
CA GLY A 63 4.97 -1.99 8.93
C GLY A 63 4.45 -2.51 7.59
N GLN A 64 3.29 -3.16 7.61
CA GLN A 64 2.60 -3.63 6.40
C GLN A 64 1.23 -2.98 6.37
N TYR A 65 1.03 -2.05 5.46
CA TYR A 65 -0.18 -1.25 5.35
C TYR A 65 -0.79 -1.40 3.96
N PRO A 66 -2.13 -1.32 3.84
CA PRO A 66 -2.78 -1.20 2.54
C PRO A 66 -2.26 0.04 1.81
N PRO A 67 -1.81 -0.06 0.56
CA PRO A 67 -1.23 1.06 -0.17
C PRO A 67 -2.24 2.16 -0.52
N GLY A 68 -3.52 1.83 -0.53
CA GLY A 68 -4.58 2.74 -0.95
C GLY A 68 -4.33 3.29 -2.36
N SER A 69 -4.70 4.60 -2.61
CA SER A 69 -4.58 5.23 -3.93
C SER A 69 -3.15 5.34 -4.46
N THR A 70 -2.12 5.10 -3.65
CA THR A 70 -0.74 5.06 -4.17
C THR A 70 -0.53 3.88 -5.12
N PHE A 71 -1.30 2.80 -4.96
CA PHE A 71 -1.27 1.65 -5.86
C PHE A 71 -1.81 1.96 -7.26
N LYS A 72 -2.55 3.05 -7.44
CA LYS A 72 -3.04 3.49 -8.76
C LYS A 72 -1.92 3.81 -9.75
N ILE A 73 -0.73 4.18 -9.25
CA ILE A 73 0.44 4.48 -10.09
C ILE A 73 0.93 3.21 -10.82
N PRO A 74 1.32 2.12 -10.15
CA PRO A 74 1.67 0.87 -10.85
C PRO A 74 0.52 0.31 -11.70
N MET A 75 -0.74 0.46 -11.28
CA MET A 75 -1.89 0.06 -12.09
C MET A 75 -1.99 0.86 -13.40
N ALA A 76 -1.74 2.17 -13.37
CA ALA A 76 -1.73 3.02 -14.55
C ALA A 76 -0.64 2.60 -15.54
N VAL A 77 0.57 2.34 -15.05
CA VAL A 77 1.67 1.83 -15.88
C VAL A 77 1.30 0.48 -16.49
N ALA A 78 0.82 -0.47 -15.69
CA ALA A 78 0.38 -1.78 -16.16
C ALA A 78 -0.69 -1.66 -17.26
N ALA A 79 -1.68 -0.79 -17.08
CA ALA A 79 -2.75 -0.58 -18.05
C ALA A 79 -2.24 -0.03 -19.40
N LEU A 80 -1.25 0.85 -19.37
CA LEU A 80 -0.62 1.40 -20.58
C LEU A 80 0.25 0.36 -21.29
N GLU A 81 1.13 -0.32 -20.56
CA GLU A 81 2.04 -1.32 -21.10
C GLU A 81 1.28 -2.52 -21.70
N THR A 82 0.24 -2.98 -21.03
CA THR A 82 -0.61 -4.08 -21.54
C THR A 82 -1.62 -3.63 -22.58
N LYS A 83 -1.69 -2.33 -22.91
CA LYS A 83 -2.68 -1.71 -23.79
C LYS A 83 -4.13 -1.99 -23.38
N THR A 84 -4.36 -2.28 -22.11
CA THR A 84 -5.71 -2.45 -21.54
C THR A 84 -6.50 -1.16 -21.62
N MET A 85 -5.80 -0.02 -21.47
CA MET A 85 -6.32 1.33 -21.66
C MET A 85 -5.28 2.18 -22.39
N SER A 86 -5.75 3.16 -23.17
CA SER A 86 -4.90 4.23 -23.72
C SER A 86 -4.99 5.47 -22.82
N PRO A 87 -4.04 6.42 -22.92
CA PRO A 87 -4.12 7.67 -22.14
C PRO A 87 -5.43 8.44 -22.34
N SER A 88 -6.01 8.36 -23.56
CA SER A 88 -7.27 9.03 -23.92
C SER A 88 -8.52 8.20 -23.67
N SER A 89 -8.39 6.96 -23.20
CA SER A 89 -9.54 6.12 -22.87
C SER A 89 -10.31 6.71 -21.70
N THR A 90 -11.60 6.93 -21.86
CA THR A 90 -12.45 7.51 -20.82
C THR A 90 -13.32 6.46 -20.14
N VAL A 91 -13.60 6.68 -18.85
CA VAL A 91 -14.59 5.95 -18.05
C VAL A 91 -15.56 6.95 -17.46
N PHE A 92 -16.85 6.63 -17.47
CA PHE A 92 -17.86 7.43 -16.80
C PHE A 92 -17.94 7.02 -15.32
N CYS A 93 -17.63 7.96 -14.43
CA CYS A 93 -17.74 7.80 -13.00
C CYS A 93 -18.98 8.51 -12.47
N ASN A 94 -19.98 7.74 -12.05
CA ASN A 94 -21.19 8.22 -11.40
C ASN A 94 -21.17 8.11 -9.87
N GLY A 95 -19.98 7.87 -9.29
CA GLY A 95 -19.81 7.69 -7.85
C GLY A 95 -19.86 6.23 -7.37
N GLY A 96 -20.02 5.26 -8.27
CA GLY A 96 -20.01 3.85 -7.91
C GLY A 96 -19.75 2.93 -9.09
N TYR A 97 -19.17 1.77 -8.79
CA TYR A 97 -18.89 0.70 -9.74
C TYR A 97 -19.71 -0.54 -9.37
N GLN A 98 -20.67 -0.88 -10.22
CA GLN A 98 -21.50 -2.07 -10.01
C GLN A 98 -20.75 -3.34 -10.44
N PHE A 99 -20.55 -4.27 -9.52
CA PHE A 99 -20.04 -5.59 -9.81
C PHE A 99 -20.91 -6.68 -9.16
N GLY A 100 -21.60 -7.45 -9.98
CA GLY A 100 -22.62 -8.40 -9.51
C GLY A 100 -23.72 -7.69 -8.72
N LYS A 101 -23.93 -8.13 -7.48
CA LYS A 101 -24.93 -7.52 -6.58
C LYS A 101 -24.35 -6.42 -5.67
N ARG A 102 -23.05 -6.15 -5.75
CA ARG A 102 -22.35 -5.17 -4.89
C ARG A 102 -22.01 -3.91 -5.67
N VAL A 103 -22.12 -2.75 -5.00
CA VAL A 103 -21.60 -1.47 -5.49
C VAL A 103 -20.35 -1.13 -4.70
N TYR A 104 -19.26 -0.84 -5.42
CA TYR A 104 -18.02 -0.30 -4.87
C TYR A 104 -18.04 1.20 -5.07
N HIS A 105 -18.02 1.96 -3.98
CA HIS A 105 -18.18 3.40 -4.04
C HIS A 105 -16.89 4.11 -4.37
N ASP A 106 -17.00 5.18 -5.14
CA ASP A 106 -15.97 6.19 -5.27
C ASP A 106 -15.99 7.07 -4.03
N TRP A 107 -14.86 7.67 -3.68
CA TRP A 107 -14.80 8.62 -2.55
C TRP A 107 -15.72 9.85 -2.81
N LYS A 108 -15.93 10.21 -4.07
CA LYS A 108 -16.83 11.27 -4.49
C LYS A 108 -18.19 10.68 -4.87
N ALA A 109 -19.14 10.74 -3.96
CA ALA A 109 -20.48 10.13 -4.16
C ALA A 109 -21.24 10.63 -5.40
N SER A 110 -21.03 11.90 -5.82
CA SER A 110 -21.60 12.46 -7.04
C SER A 110 -20.90 12.02 -8.32
N GLY A 111 -19.77 11.29 -8.19
CA GLY A 111 -18.92 10.90 -9.31
C GLY A 111 -18.09 12.03 -9.91
N HIS A 112 -17.24 11.69 -10.84
CA HIS A 112 -16.32 12.59 -11.53
C HIS A 112 -16.74 12.88 -12.99
N GLY A 113 -17.82 12.25 -13.48
CA GLY A 113 -18.21 12.30 -14.88
C GLY A 113 -17.25 11.48 -15.76
N TYR A 114 -17.06 11.92 -17.00
CA TYR A 114 -16.07 11.27 -17.88
C TYR A 114 -14.65 11.68 -17.50
N VAL A 115 -13.83 10.69 -17.15
CA VAL A 115 -12.42 10.88 -16.80
C VAL A 115 -11.55 10.00 -17.71
N ASP A 116 -10.45 10.56 -18.19
CA ASP A 116 -9.34 9.85 -18.80
C ASP A 116 -8.30 9.44 -17.74
N LEU A 117 -7.22 8.80 -18.13
CA LEU A 117 -6.19 8.34 -17.20
C LEU A 117 -5.56 9.50 -16.39
N HIS A 118 -5.29 10.64 -17.04
CA HIS A 118 -4.71 11.80 -16.37
C HIS A 118 -5.66 12.33 -15.27
N ASN A 119 -6.90 12.60 -15.64
CA ASN A 119 -7.90 13.11 -14.70
C ASN A 119 -8.27 12.07 -13.63
N ALA A 120 -8.23 10.78 -13.95
CA ALA A 120 -8.45 9.72 -12.97
C ALA A 120 -7.36 9.68 -11.89
N LEU A 121 -6.09 9.94 -12.25
CA LEU A 121 -5.00 10.08 -11.29
C LEU A 121 -5.12 11.38 -10.49
N VAL A 122 -5.36 12.52 -11.16
CA VAL A 122 -5.51 13.84 -10.52
C VAL A 122 -6.61 13.83 -9.46
N HIS A 123 -7.76 13.25 -9.80
CA HIS A 123 -8.93 13.18 -8.91
C HIS A 123 -9.00 11.91 -8.07
N SER A 124 -8.01 11.03 -8.21
CA SER A 124 -8.00 9.73 -7.52
C SER A 124 -9.32 8.95 -7.70
N CYS A 125 -9.85 8.92 -8.93
CA CYS A 125 -11.14 8.29 -9.24
C CYS A 125 -11.08 6.78 -9.07
N ASP A 126 -11.78 6.24 -8.07
CA ASP A 126 -11.79 4.81 -7.78
C ASP A 126 -12.50 4.01 -8.87
N VAL A 127 -13.62 4.52 -9.41
CA VAL A 127 -14.39 3.84 -10.47
C VAL A 127 -13.54 3.61 -11.72
N TYR A 128 -12.67 4.56 -12.09
CA TYR A 128 -11.74 4.38 -13.20
C TYR A 128 -10.81 3.20 -12.96
N PHE A 129 -10.22 3.14 -11.75
CA PHE A 129 -9.26 2.08 -11.40
C PHE A 129 -9.93 0.73 -11.12
N TYR A 130 -11.17 0.68 -10.62
CA TYR A 130 -11.94 -0.55 -10.57
C TYR A 130 -12.18 -1.12 -11.98
N THR A 131 -12.47 -0.25 -12.95
CA THR A 131 -12.66 -0.65 -14.36
C THR A 131 -11.37 -1.21 -14.94
N ILE A 132 -10.23 -0.57 -14.70
CA ILE A 132 -8.90 -1.06 -15.14
C ILE A 132 -8.60 -2.41 -14.48
N GLY A 133 -8.73 -2.50 -13.17
CA GLY A 133 -8.43 -3.71 -12.42
C GLY A 133 -9.21 -4.91 -12.91
N GLN A 134 -10.50 -4.73 -13.17
CA GLN A 134 -11.34 -5.81 -13.74
C GLN A 134 -10.93 -6.23 -15.15
N ARG A 135 -10.46 -5.31 -15.96
CA ARG A 135 -10.00 -5.62 -17.33
C ARG A 135 -8.65 -6.31 -17.36
N MET A 136 -7.71 -5.90 -16.50
CA MET A 136 -6.38 -6.50 -16.42
C MET A 136 -6.36 -7.82 -15.65
N GLY A 137 -7.15 -7.91 -14.59
CA GLY A 137 -7.08 -8.99 -13.62
C GLY A 137 -5.92 -8.88 -12.63
N ILE A 138 -6.03 -9.60 -11.52
CA ILE A 138 -5.09 -9.49 -10.37
C ILE A 138 -3.67 -9.95 -10.72
N ASP A 139 -3.51 -10.96 -11.58
CA ASP A 139 -2.19 -11.51 -11.84
C ASP A 139 -1.31 -10.56 -12.66
N VAL A 140 -1.90 -9.83 -13.62
CA VAL A 140 -1.20 -8.76 -14.35
C VAL A 140 -0.81 -7.63 -13.40
N MET A 141 -1.74 -7.18 -12.53
CA MET A 141 -1.42 -6.17 -11.52
C MET A 141 -0.33 -6.63 -10.56
N ALA A 142 -0.32 -7.91 -10.19
CA ALA A 142 0.70 -8.48 -9.32
C ALA A 142 2.08 -8.54 -9.97
N GLU A 143 2.16 -8.83 -11.26
CA GLU A 143 3.39 -8.84 -12.03
C GLU A 143 4.02 -7.44 -12.05
N PHE A 144 3.27 -6.44 -12.50
CA PHE A 144 3.74 -5.05 -12.48
C PHE A 144 4.05 -4.53 -11.07
N GLY A 145 3.22 -4.87 -10.07
CA GLY A 145 3.51 -4.52 -8.69
C GLY A 145 4.87 -5.04 -8.22
N LYS A 146 5.24 -6.27 -8.60
CA LYS A 146 6.56 -6.84 -8.30
C LYS A 146 7.70 -6.14 -9.03
N ASP A 147 7.47 -5.64 -10.25
CA ASP A 147 8.45 -4.85 -10.99
C ASP A 147 8.71 -3.50 -10.33
N PHE A 148 7.71 -2.94 -9.66
CA PHE A 148 7.86 -1.80 -8.75
C PHE A 148 8.48 -2.16 -7.39
N GLY A 149 8.87 -3.41 -7.17
CA GLY A 149 9.48 -3.88 -5.91
C GLY A 149 8.47 -4.26 -4.82
N LEU A 150 7.16 -4.16 -5.08
CA LEU A 150 6.15 -4.52 -4.09
C LEU A 150 6.17 -6.03 -3.78
N GLY A 151 6.05 -6.38 -2.52
CA GLY A 151 6.12 -7.77 -2.06
C GLY A 151 7.53 -8.36 -1.99
N LYS A 152 8.58 -7.53 -2.11
CA LYS A 152 9.98 -7.92 -1.95
C LYS A 152 10.64 -7.09 -0.86
N ALA A 153 11.61 -7.68 -0.15
CA ALA A 153 12.50 -6.92 0.72
C ALA A 153 13.34 -5.95 -0.11
N THR A 154 13.59 -4.74 0.39
CA THR A 154 14.39 -3.73 -0.31
C THR A 154 15.89 -4.03 -0.19
N GLY A 155 16.28 -4.81 0.82
CA GLY A 155 17.69 -5.08 1.13
C GLY A 155 18.33 -3.98 1.99
N VAL A 156 17.51 -3.11 2.60
CA VAL A 156 18.02 -2.13 3.58
C VAL A 156 18.75 -2.85 4.71
N ASP A 157 19.91 -2.33 5.12
CA ASP A 157 20.72 -2.89 6.20
C ASP A 157 20.10 -2.60 7.58
N LEU A 158 18.86 -3.10 7.76
CA LEU A 158 18.12 -3.04 9.02
C LEU A 158 17.56 -4.42 9.36
N PRO A 159 17.59 -4.80 10.65
CA PRO A 159 17.08 -6.10 11.06
C PRO A 159 15.56 -6.20 10.87
N SER A 160 15.10 -7.41 10.54
CA SER A 160 13.67 -7.75 10.51
C SER A 160 12.83 -6.97 9.52
N GLU A 161 13.42 -6.53 8.39
CA GLU A 161 12.64 -5.95 7.29
C GLU A 161 11.54 -6.92 6.83
N ARG A 162 10.35 -6.41 6.56
CA ARG A 162 9.24 -7.16 6.02
C ARG A 162 9.00 -6.81 4.54
N SER A 163 8.97 -7.82 3.69
CA SER A 163 8.78 -7.65 2.25
C SER A 163 7.40 -7.15 1.82
N GLY A 164 6.44 -7.14 2.73
CA GLY A 164 5.05 -6.89 2.33
C GLY A 164 4.43 -8.08 1.60
N ILE A 165 3.20 -7.88 1.11
CA ILE A 165 2.44 -8.89 0.39
C ILE A 165 1.93 -8.29 -0.91
N MET A 166 2.37 -8.84 -2.05
CA MET A 166 1.73 -8.59 -3.34
C MET A 166 0.79 -9.75 -3.64
N THR A 167 -0.51 -9.48 -3.60
CA THR A 167 -1.55 -10.50 -3.78
C THR A 167 -1.65 -10.93 -5.25
N SER A 168 -1.95 -12.22 -5.48
CA SER A 168 -2.20 -12.82 -6.80
C SER A 168 -3.03 -14.09 -6.63
N THR A 169 -3.52 -14.66 -7.72
CA THR A 169 -4.20 -15.96 -7.68
C THR A 169 -3.31 -17.04 -7.05
N ALA A 170 -2.04 -17.10 -7.45
CA ALA A 170 -1.07 -18.05 -6.91
C ALA A 170 -0.76 -17.80 -5.44
N TRP A 171 -0.62 -16.52 -5.03
CA TRP A 171 -0.42 -16.17 -3.62
C TRP A 171 -1.60 -16.63 -2.77
N LYS A 172 -2.84 -16.33 -3.19
CA LYS A 172 -4.04 -16.69 -2.43
C LYS A 172 -4.17 -18.20 -2.29
N GLN A 173 -3.95 -18.96 -3.37
CA GLN A 173 -3.96 -20.40 -3.35
C GLN A 173 -2.93 -20.97 -2.37
N LYS A 174 -1.70 -20.41 -2.36
CA LYS A 174 -0.63 -20.88 -1.47
C LYS A 174 -0.85 -20.48 0.00
N ALA A 175 -1.27 -19.24 0.24
CA ALA A 175 -1.33 -18.67 1.59
C ALA A 175 -2.65 -18.92 2.31
N LYS A 176 -3.76 -19.06 1.57
CA LYS A 176 -5.12 -19.20 2.10
C LYS A 176 -5.78 -20.53 1.73
N HIS A 177 -5.21 -21.29 0.77
CA HIS A 177 -5.81 -22.49 0.17
C HIS A 177 -7.17 -22.21 -0.49
N GLU A 178 -7.34 -21.00 -1.02
CA GLU A 178 -8.58 -20.53 -1.62
C GLU A 178 -8.36 -20.05 -3.05
N GLN A 179 -9.42 -20.11 -3.87
CA GLN A 179 -9.42 -19.52 -5.19
C GLN A 179 -9.64 -18.00 -5.11
N TRP A 180 -9.05 -17.27 -6.06
CA TRP A 180 -9.29 -15.84 -6.23
C TRP A 180 -10.69 -15.60 -6.79
N LEU A 181 -11.47 -14.78 -6.13
CA LEU A 181 -12.79 -14.38 -6.63
C LEU A 181 -12.67 -13.07 -7.41
N PRO A 182 -13.35 -12.93 -8.56
CA PRO A 182 -13.25 -11.72 -9.39
C PRO A 182 -13.54 -10.41 -8.65
N GLY A 183 -14.42 -10.41 -7.66
CA GLY A 183 -14.73 -9.23 -6.85
C GLY A 183 -13.58 -8.77 -5.94
N GLU A 184 -12.63 -9.65 -5.61
CA GLU A 184 -11.46 -9.32 -4.79
C GLU A 184 -10.44 -8.47 -5.54
N THR A 185 -10.54 -8.42 -6.86
CA THR A 185 -9.71 -7.54 -7.69
C THR A 185 -10.10 -6.06 -7.54
N ILE A 186 -11.28 -5.80 -7.01
CA ILE A 186 -11.85 -4.45 -6.84
C ILE A 186 -11.70 -3.96 -5.39
N SER A 187 -11.64 -4.86 -4.42
CA SER A 187 -11.70 -4.52 -2.98
C SER A 187 -10.36 -4.31 -2.33
#